data_becb9045085ec62c0db2c3fd95f6fb59
#
_entry.id   becb9045085ec62c0db2c3fd95f6fb59
#
_cell.length_a   1.000
_cell.length_b   1.000
_cell.length_c   1.000
_cell.angle_alpha   90.00
_cell.angle_beta   90.00
_cell.angle_gamma   90.00
#
_symmetry.space_group_name_H-M   'P 1'
#
loop_
_entity.id
_entity.type
_entity.pdbx_description
1 polymer ?
#
loop_
_entity_poly.entity_id
_entity_poly.type
_entity_poly.pdbx_seq_one_letter_code
_entity_poly.pdbx_strand_id
1 'polypeptide(L)'
;MSSVSNHLVPMVVESDGRFERSFDIFSRLLRERIVFLGTEVEASSANLIVAQLLFLEAEDPDADIRFYINSPGGDVYAGMAMSMGALLLAGGAAGKRFVLPNAKVMIHQGSGGFRGTPADIAIAAREILSLTRRYAEVIAHHSGRDVEQVVRDIDRDRFLSPEESVEYGLADSVLAAR
;
A
#
# COMPACT_ATOMS: atom_id res chain seq x y z
N MET A 1 27.71 -3.61 4.76
CA MET A 1 27.85 -2.43 3.88
C MET A 1 26.57 -2.36 3.07
N SER A 2 25.67 -1.45 3.43
CA SER A 2 24.41 -1.25 2.71
C SER A 2 24.73 -0.50 1.42
N SER A 3 24.51 -1.13 0.27
CA SER A 3 24.57 -0.46 -1.01
C SER A 3 23.43 0.57 -1.06
N VAL A 4 23.77 1.84 -1.00
CA VAL A 4 22.82 2.91 -1.34
C VAL A 4 22.52 2.75 -2.83
N SER A 5 21.39 2.14 -3.16
CA SER A 5 20.89 2.10 -4.52
C SER A 5 20.47 3.52 -4.89
N ASN A 6 21.35 4.22 -5.59
CA ASN A 6 21.08 5.58 -6.07
C ASN A 6 20.15 5.48 -7.29
N HIS A 7 18.86 5.33 -7.05
CA HIS A 7 17.88 5.39 -8.12
C HIS A 7 17.84 6.82 -8.65
N LEU A 8 18.27 7.01 -9.90
CA LEU A 8 18.10 8.27 -10.62
C LEU A 8 16.61 8.59 -10.72
N VAL A 9 16.16 9.60 -9.99
CA VAL A 9 14.80 10.11 -10.10
C VAL A 9 14.75 11.02 -11.32
N PRO A 10 13.93 10.73 -12.35
CA PRO A 10 13.83 11.56 -13.55
C PRO A 10 13.36 12.97 -13.21
N MET A 11 13.95 13.95 -13.89
CA MET A 11 13.56 15.35 -13.79
C MET A 11 12.65 15.72 -14.95
N VAL A 12 11.61 16.49 -14.67
CA VAL A 12 10.68 17.05 -15.64
C VAL A 12 10.88 18.55 -15.66
N VAL A 13 11.08 19.14 -16.84
CA VAL A 13 11.20 20.58 -17.02
C VAL A 13 9.89 21.10 -17.63
N GLU A 14 9.26 22.03 -16.94
CA GLU A 14 8.10 22.75 -17.44
C GLU A 14 8.53 24.17 -17.82
N SER A 15 8.12 24.65 -19.00
CA SER A 15 8.34 26.01 -19.46
C SER A 15 7.00 26.68 -19.76
N ASP A 16 6.79 27.87 -19.20
CA ASP A 16 5.63 28.72 -19.50
C ASP A 16 5.95 29.81 -20.56
N GLY A 17 7.09 29.64 -21.25
CA GLY A 17 7.59 30.60 -22.25
C GLY A 17 8.38 31.79 -21.66
N ARG A 18 8.41 31.93 -20.33
CA ARG A 18 9.19 32.97 -19.62
C ARG A 18 10.14 32.37 -18.58
N PHE A 19 9.73 31.29 -17.95
CA PHE A 19 10.52 30.65 -16.91
C PHE A 19 10.50 29.13 -17.11
N GLU A 20 11.64 28.50 -16.87
CA GLU A 20 11.77 27.05 -16.77
C GLU A 20 11.80 26.65 -15.30
N ARG A 21 10.99 25.65 -14.95
CA ARG A 21 10.98 25.04 -13.62
C ARG A 21 11.26 23.57 -13.75
N SER A 22 12.22 23.09 -12.97
CA SER A 22 12.56 21.68 -12.89
C SER A 22 11.96 21.05 -11.65
N PHE A 23 11.28 19.93 -11.84
CA PHE A 23 10.70 19.11 -10.77
C PHE A 23 11.21 17.69 -10.91
N ASP A 24 11.42 16.98 -9.79
CA ASP A 24 11.48 15.54 -9.87
C ASP A 24 10.09 14.96 -10.22
N ILE A 25 10.06 13.74 -10.78
CA ILE A 25 8.81 13.14 -11.28
C ILE A 25 7.75 13.00 -10.16
N PHE A 26 8.16 12.67 -8.93
CA PHE A 26 7.21 12.49 -7.83
C PHE A 26 6.61 13.83 -7.37
N SER A 27 7.42 14.86 -7.26
CA SER A 27 6.93 16.23 -6.99
C SER A 27 5.99 16.73 -8.10
N ARG A 28 6.27 16.37 -9.35
CA ARG A 28 5.39 16.73 -10.47
C ARG A 28 4.06 15.99 -10.40
N LEU A 29 4.08 14.70 -10.08
CA LEU A 29 2.87 13.88 -9.90
C LEU A 29 2.04 14.36 -8.71
N LEU A 30 2.69 14.76 -7.61
CA LEU A 30 2.01 15.27 -6.41
C LEU A 30 1.15 16.50 -6.72
N ARG A 31 1.59 17.39 -7.60
CA ARG A 31 0.79 18.55 -8.06
C ARG A 31 -0.50 18.15 -8.79
N GLU A 32 -0.54 16.95 -9.36
CA GLU A 32 -1.74 16.36 -9.96
C GLU A 32 -2.54 15.48 -8.98
N ARG A 33 -2.26 15.62 -7.68
CA ARG A 33 -2.85 14.83 -6.61
C ARG A 33 -2.62 13.33 -6.76
N ILE A 34 -1.46 12.97 -7.31
CA ILE A 34 -1.02 11.58 -7.49
C ILE A 34 0.06 11.27 -6.47
N VAL A 35 -0.21 10.30 -5.61
CA VAL A 35 0.73 9.72 -4.65
C VAL A 35 1.15 8.34 -5.15
N PHE A 36 2.43 8.00 -5.07
CA PHE A 36 2.95 6.75 -5.57
C PHE A 36 3.76 6.02 -4.49
N LEU A 37 3.30 4.81 -4.12
CA LEU A 37 4.02 3.88 -3.25
C LEU A 37 4.64 2.77 -4.11
N GLY A 38 5.95 2.86 -4.36
CA GLY A 38 6.71 1.92 -5.19
C GLY A 38 7.74 1.09 -4.42
N THR A 39 7.66 1.07 -3.09
CA THR A 39 8.60 0.37 -2.20
C THR A 39 7.86 -0.44 -1.15
N GLU A 40 8.58 -1.19 -0.34
CA GLU A 40 8.03 -1.77 0.89
C GLU A 40 7.47 -0.69 1.80
N VAL A 41 6.45 -1.05 2.59
CA VAL A 41 5.89 -0.17 3.62
C VAL A 41 6.73 -0.32 4.88
N GLU A 42 7.59 0.66 5.11
CA GLU A 42 8.40 0.81 6.30
C GLU A 42 8.15 2.19 6.94
N ALA A 43 8.72 2.46 8.12
CA ALA A 43 8.45 3.71 8.83
C ALA A 43 8.78 4.96 8.00
N SER A 44 9.85 4.92 7.20
CA SER A 44 10.27 6.05 6.35
C SER A 44 9.31 6.28 5.19
N SER A 45 8.93 5.24 4.43
CA SER A 45 7.99 5.34 3.32
C SER A 45 6.59 5.70 3.81
N ALA A 46 6.14 5.12 4.93
CA ALA A 46 4.85 5.44 5.54
C ALA A 46 4.76 6.92 5.95
N ASN A 47 5.79 7.47 6.59
CA ASN A 47 5.82 8.89 6.98
C ASN A 47 5.75 9.82 5.76
N LEU A 48 6.44 9.49 4.66
CA LEU A 48 6.38 10.26 3.42
C LEU A 48 5.00 10.23 2.79
N ILE A 49 4.36 9.06 2.73
CA ILE A 49 2.99 8.91 2.21
C ILE A 49 2.00 9.71 3.06
N VAL A 50 2.05 9.57 4.38
CA VAL A 50 1.18 10.31 5.31
C VAL A 50 1.36 11.82 5.13
N ALA A 51 2.59 12.30 5.03
CA ALA A 51 2.87 13.73 4.84
C ALA A 51 2.29 14.24 3.50
N GLN A 52 2.40 13.48 2.41
CA GLN A 52 1.83 13.83 1.11
C GLN A 52 0.28 13.84 1.15
N LEU A 53 -0.33 12.86 1.81
CA LEU A 53 -1.79 12.81 1.96
C LEU A 53 -2.30 14.00 2.77
N LEU A 54 -1.65 14.33 3.90
CA LEU A 54 -2.01 15.49 4.72
C LEU A 54 -1.84 16.81 3.98
N PHE A 55 -0.78 16.94 3.17
CA PHE A 55 -0.56 18.12 2.33
C PHE A 55 -1.69 18.29 1.31
N LEU A 56 -2.04 17.24 0.59
CA LEU A 56 -3.11 17.27 -0.41
C LEU A 56 -4.50 17.49 0.21
N GLU A 57 -4.76 16.89 1.36
CA GLU A 57 -5.99 17.10 2.14
C GLU A 57 -6.13 18.58 2.56
N ALA A 58 -5.03 19.19 3.01
CA ALA A 58 -5.03 20.60 3.42
C ALA A 58 -5.18 21.57 2.24
N GLU A 59 -4.76 21.19 1.03
CA GLU A 59 -4.94 22.02 -0.16
C GLU A 59 -6.39 22.02 -0.65
N ASP A 60 -7.02 20.85 -0.74
CA ASP A 60 -8.41 20.68 -1.16
C ASP A 60 -8.97 19.37 -0.61
N PRO A 61 -9.78 19.40 0.47
CA PRO A 61 -10.33 18.22 1.11
C PRO A 61 -11.43 17.53 0.28
N ASP A 62 -12.03 18.23 -0.67
CA ASP A 62 -13.11 17.69 -1.51
C ASP A 62 -12.60 17.01 -2.79
N ALA A 63 -11.33 17.25 -3.16
CA ALA A 63 -10.75 16.69 -4.36
C ALA A 63 -10.11 15.31 -4.11
N ASP A 64 -10.39 14.37 -5.02
CA ASP A 64 -9.84 13.01 -4.95
C ASP A 64 -8.31 12.99 -4.98
N ILE A 65 -7.71 12.11 -4.18
CA ILE A 65 -6.30 11.75 -4.23
C ILE A 65 -6.18 10.42 -4.96
N ARG A 66 -5.36 10.37 -6.01
CA ARG A 66 -5.05 9.13 -6.75
C ARG A 66 -3.83 8.46 -6.13
N PHE A 67 -4.03 7.34 -5.47
CA PHE A 67 -2.96 6.61 -4.80
C PHE A 67 -2.61 5.33 -5.59
N TYR A 68 -1.42 5.32 -6.17
CA TYR A 68 -0.88 4.18 -6.90
C TYR A 68 -0.01 3.33 -5.99
N ILE A 69 -0.32 2.03 -5.89
CA ILE A 69 0.37 1.08 -5.05
C ILE A 69 1.07 0.06 -5.94
N ASN A 70 2.40 0.00 -5.84
CA ASN A 70 3.25 -1.05 -6.38
C ASN A 70 4.27 -1.41 -5.30
N SER A 71 3.78 -2.03 -4.21
CA SER A 71 4.59 -2.38 -3.04
C SER A 71 5.01 -3.85 -3.16
N PRO A 72 6.29 -4.14 -3.41
CA PRO A 72 6.78 -5.49 -3.58
C PRO A 72 6.91 -6.20 -2.25
N GLY A 73 6.27 -7.36 -2.16
CA GLY A 73 6.77 -8.42 -1.31
C GLY A 73 7.84 -9.26 -2.03
N GLY A 74 8.82 -8.66 -2.73
CA GLY A 74 9.90 -9.34 -3.48
C GLY A 74 9.52 -9.91 -4.85
N ASP A 75 10.31 -9.58 -5.84
CA ASP A 75 10.50 -10.04 -7.22
C ASP A 75 9.38 -10.77 -7.98
N VAL A 76 9.15 -10.33 -9.21
CA VAL A 76 8.61 -10.93 -10.46
C VAL A 76 7.34 -10.28 -11.02
N TYR A 77 6.51 -9.53 -10.30
CA TYR A 77 5.22 -9.03 -10.83
C TYR A 77 5.17 -7.50 -10.91
N ALA A 78 4.67 -6.97 -12.01
CA ALA A 78 4.29 -5.56 -12.12
C ALA A 78 2.88 -5.34 -11.54
N GLY A 79 2.71 -4.36 -10.66
CA GLY A 79 1.42 -4.07 -10.04
C GLY A 79 1.10 -5.00 -8.85
N MET A 80 1.84 -4.85 -7.75
CA MET A 80 1.64 -5.66 -6.55
C MET A 80 1.08 -4.82 -5.41
N ALA A 81 0.11 -5.39 -4.69
CA ALA A 81 -0.34 -4.89 -3.41
C ALA A 81 -0.28 -6.03 -2.39
N MET A 82 0.85 -6.18 -1.71
CA MET A 82 1.08 -7.28 -0.78
C MET A 82 1.12 -6.79 0.66
N SER A 83 0.60 -7.63 1.60
CA SER A 83 0.64 -7.35 3.03
C SER A 83 0.02 -5.98 3.36
N MET A 84 0.79 -5.03 3.87
CA MET A 84 0.32 -3.66 4.13
C MET A 84 -0.15 -2.95 2.85
N GLY A 85 0.40 -3.27 1.67
CA GLY A 85 -0.09 -2.77 0.38
C GLY A 85 -1.53 -3.22 0.09
N ALA A 86 -1.88 -4.44 0.43
CA ALA A 86 -3.26 -4.95 0.30
C ALA A 86 -4.22 -4.24 1.25
N LEU A 87 -3.78 -3.92 2.48
CA LEU A 87 -4.56 -3.14 3.44
C LEU A 87 -4.79 -1.71 2.93
N LEU A 88 -3.76 -1.07 2.37
CA LEU A 88 -3.89 0.27 1.79
C LEU A 88 -4.82 0.27 0.58
N LEU A 89 -4.77 -0.75 -0.28
CA LEU A 89 -5.72 -0.92 -1.39
C LEU A 89 -7.15 -1.05 -0.87
N ALA A 90 -7.38 -1.94 0.09
CA ALA A 90 -8.70 -2.16 0.69
C ALA A 90 -9.24 -0.90 1.38
N GLY A 91 -8.36 -0.09 1.99
CA GLY A 91 -8.71 1.17 2.67
C GLY A 91 -9.09 2.32 1.74
N GLY A 92 -9.00 2.16 0.43
CA GLY A 92 -9.45 3.15 -0.54
C GLY A 92 -10.96 3.39 -0.47
N ALA A 93 -11.42 4.51 -1.02
CA ALA A 93 -12.84 4.86 -1.08
C ALA A 93 -13.62 3.81 -1.86
N ALA A 94 -14.76 3.37 -1.32
CA ALA A 94 -15.62 2.38 -1.95
C ALA A 94 -16.06 2.85 -3.36
N GLY A 95 -15.99 1.96 -4.34
CA GLY A 95 -16.25 2.24 -5.75
C GLY A 95 -15.06 2.85 -6.50
N LYS A 96 -13.95 3.14 -5.80
CA LYS A 96 -12.75 3.77 -6.38
C LYS A 96 -11.46 2.95 -6.17
N ARG A 97 -11.59 1.67 -5.79
CA ARG A 97 -10.46 0.75 -5.59
C ARG A 97 -10.29 -0.13 -6.83
N PHE A 98 -9.16 0.01 -7.52
CA PHE A 98 -8.93 -0.66 -8.80
C PHE A 98 -7.68 -1.52 -8.76
N VAL A 99 -7.71 -2.64 -9.48
CA VAL A 99 -6.55 -3.50 -9.72
C VAL A 99 -6.29 -3.63 -11.23
N LEU A 100 -5.01 -3.74 -11.61
CA LEU A 100 -4.63 -3.96 -13.00
C LEU A 100 -4.88 -5.42 -13.40
N PRO A 101 -5.09 -5.74 -14.70
CA PRO A 101 -5.38 -7.10 -15.16
C PRO A 101 -4.31 -8.15 -14.83
N ASN A 102 -3.06 -7.72 -14.67
CA ASN A 102 -1.93 -8.61 -14.33
C ASN A 102 -1.37 -8.34 -12.93
N ALA A 103 -2.13 -7.64 -12.06
CA ALA A 103 -1.72 -7.38 -10.69
C ALA A 103 -1.82 -8.64 -9.83
N LYS A 104 -1.13 -8.61 -8.69
CA LYS A 104 -1.27 -9.59 -7.62
C LYS A 104 -1.54 -8.88 -6.30
N VAL A 105 -2.51 -9.38 -5.57
CA VAL A 105 -2.78 -8.95 -4.20
C VAL A 105 -2.46 -10.12 -3.27
N MET A 106 -1.83 -9.86 -2.13
CA MET A 106 -1.52 -10.89 -1.16
C MET A 106 -1.83 -10.39 0.24
N ILE A 107 -2.58 -11.19 0.97
CA ILE A 107 -2.86 -10.99 2.39
C ILE A 107 -2.22 -12.09 3.21
N HIS A 108 -1.66 -11.74 4.36
CA HIS A 108 -1.10 -12.67 5.32
C HIS A 108 -1.02 -12.04 6.71
N GLN A 109 -0.87 -12.86 7.73
CA GLN A 109 -0.53 -12.37 9.08
C GLN A 109 0.90 -11.82 9.10
N GLY A 110 1.14 -10.83 9.96
CA GLY A 110 2.49 -10.31 10.16
C GLY A 110 3.44 -11.38 10.68
N SER A 111 4.69 -11.33 10.21
CA SER A 111 5.77 -12.18 10.74
C SER A 111 6.77 -11.32 11.49
N GLY A 112 7.35 -11.86 12.56
CA GLY A 112 8.39 -11.19 13.34
C GLY A 112 9.19 -12.18 14.15
N GLY A 113 10.43 -11.81 14.48
CA GLY A 113 11.29 -12.58 15.37
C GLY A 113 11.71 -11.71 16.55
N PHE A 114 11.69 -12.27 17.74
CA PHE A 114 12.12 -11.58 18.96
C PHE A 114 13.22 -12.34 19.67
N ARG A 115 14.09 -11.58 20.32
CA ARG A 115 15.16 -12.10 21.20
C ARG A 115 15.03 -11.37 22.53
N GLY A 116 15.25 -12.10 23.62
CA GLY A 116 15.19 -11.56 24.97
C GLY A 116 14.96 -12.64 26.02
N THR A 117 14.57 -12.21 27.21
CA THR A 117 14.15 -13.15 28.26
C THR A 117 12.82 -13.83 27.90
N PRO A 118 12.48 -14.98 28.48
CA PRO A 118 11.17 -15.61 28.24
C PRO A 118 9.99 -14.68 28.48
N ALA A 119 10.09 -13.78 29.46
CA ALA A 119 9.05 -12.79 29.75
C ALA A 119 8.90 -11.76 28.61
N ASP A 120 10.02 -11.26 28.06
CA ASP A 120 10.02 -10.31 26.94
C ASP A 120 9.46 -10.96 25.68
N ILE A 121 9.84 -12.21 25.40
CA ILE A 121 9.31 -12.98 24.26
C ILE A 121 7.79 -13.18 24.39
N ALA A 122 7.28 -13.47 25.60
CA ALA A 122 5.85 -13.62 25.83
C ALA A 122 5.08 -12.31 25.65
N ILE A 123 5.67 -11.16 26.00
CA ILE A 123 5.07 -9.84 25.79
C ILE A 123 5.01 -9.56 24.28
N ALA A 124 6.11 -9.76 23.56
CA ALA A 124 6.20 -9.54 22.13
C ALA A 124 5.24 -10.46 21.34
N ALA A 125 5.11 -11.72 21.72
CA ALA A 125 4.16 -12.64 21.10
C ALA A 125 2.71 -12.15 21.24
N ARG A 126 2.31 -11.65 22.40
CA ARG A 126 0.98 -11.07 22.60
C ARG A 126 0.75 -9.85 21.74
N GLU A 127 1.75 -9.01 21.57
CA GLU A 127 1.67 -7.82 20.71
C GLU A 127 1.48 -8.23 19.24
N ILE A 128 2.24 -9.20 18.72
CA ILE A 128 2.03 -9.73 17.35
C ILE A 128 0.60 -10.22 17.16
N LEU A 129 0.08 -11.01 18.11
CA LEU A 129 -1.29 -11.51 18.03
C LEU A 129 -2.32 -10.38 18.00
N SER A 130 -2.11 -9.34 18.81
CA SER A 130 -2.94 -8.14 18.82
C SER A 130 -2.91 -7.40 17.47
N LEU A 131 -1.72 -7.19 16.90
CA LEU A 131 -1.54 -6.55 15.58
C LEU A 131 -2.15 -7.39 14.46
N THR A 132 -1.98 -8.72 14.50
CA THR A 132 -2.61 -9.63 13.53
C THR A 132 -4.13 -9.54 13.59
N ARG A 133 -4.69 -9.52 14.80
CA ARG A 133 -6.14 -9.32 14.98
C ARG A 133 -6.59 -7.97 14.42
N ARG A 134 -5.86 -6.90 14.71
CA ARG A 134 -6.17 -5.56 14.21
C ARG A 134 -6.11 -5.47 12.69
N TYR A 135 -5.11 -6.10 12.08
CA TYR A 135 -5.02 -6.20 10.62
C TYR A 135 -6.25 -6.91 10.03
N ALA A 136 -6.64 -8.05 10.63
CA ALA A 136 -7.83 -8.80 10.19
C ALA A 136 -9.13 -7.98 10.32
N GLU A 137 -9.27 -7.21 11.39
CA GLU A 137 -10.43 -6.34 11.61
C GLU A 137 -10.52 -5.24 10.55
N VAL A 138 -9.40 -4.62 10.18
CA VAL A 138 -9.36 -3.59 9.14
C VAL A 138 -9.70 -4.19 7.76
N ILE A 139 -9.09 -5.32 7.40
CA ILE A 139 -9.42 -6.03 6.15
C ILE A 139 -10.91 -6.43 6.13
N ALA A 140 -11.43 -6.99 7.21
CA ALA A 140 -12.84 -7.39 7.33
C ALA A 140 -13.78 -6.19 7.14
N HIS A 141 -13.49 -5.07 7.79
CA HIS A 141 -14.28 -3.84 7.67
C HIS A 141 -14.38 -3.37 6.22
N HIS A 142 -13.25 -3.31 5.48
CA HIS A 142 -13.22 -2.79 4.12
C HIS A 142 -13.67 -3.79 3.06
N SER A 143 -13.53 -5.09 3.31
CA SER A 143 -13.95 -6.16 2.39
C SER A 143 -15.38 -6.65 2.61
N GLY A 144 -16.01 -6.27 3.72
CA GLY A 144 -17.34 -6.75 4.11
C GLY A 144 -17.36 -8.21 4.57
N ARG A 145 -16.21 -8.80 4.88
CA ARG A 145 -16.10 -10.19 5.34
C ARG A 145 -16.17 -10.31 6.86
N ASP A 146 -16.49 -11.52 7.32
CA ASP A 146 -16.41 -11.85 8.73
C ASP A 146 -14.95 -11.86 9.22
N VAL A 147 -14.70 -11.29 10.41
CA VAL A 147 -13.34 -11.15 10.96
C VAL A 147 -12.68 -12.50 11.17
N GLU A 148 -13.44 -13.51 11.67
CA GLU A 148 -12.88 -14.85 11.91
C GLU A 148 -12.56 -15.57 10.60
N GLN A 149 -13.29 -15.27 9.51
CA GLN A 149 -12.94 -15.75 8.19
C GLN A 149 -11.62 -15.12 7.73
N VAL A 150 -11.46 -13.80 7.88
CA VAL A 150 -10.21 -13.14 7.52
C VAL A 150 -9.03 -13.66 8.33
N VAL A 151 -9.20 -13.90 9.64
CA VAL A 151 -8.15 -14.50 10.48
C VAL A 151 -7.69 -15.85 9.93
N ARG A 152 -8.62 -16.71 9.49
CA ARG A 152 -8.28 -17.98 8.84
C ARG A 152 -7.57 -17.78 7.50
N ASP A 153 -8.03 -16.83 6.71
CA ASP A 153 -7.51 -16.55 5.36
C ASP A 153 -6.09 -16.02 5.36
N ILE A 154 -5.70 -15.25 6.39
CA ILE A 154 -4.37 -14.67 6.55
C ILE A 154 -3.37 -15.56 7.30
N ASP A 155 -3.76 -16.74 7.76
CA ASP A 155 -2.87 -17.66 8.51
C ASP A 155 -1.63 -18.03 7.70
N ARG A 156 -1.76 -18.07 6.37
CA ARG A 156 -0.67 -18.25 5.42
C ARG A 156 -0.78 -17.23 4.29
N ASP A 157 0.28 -17.08 3.51
CA ASP A 157 0.29 -16.23 2.33
C ASP A 157 -0.84 -16.64 1.39
N ARG A 158 -1.81 -15.75 1.22
CA ARG A 158 -2.93 -15.93 0.30
C ARG A 158 -2.80 -14.95 -0.85
N PHE A 159 -2.37 -15.47 -1.98
CA PHE A 159 -2.29 -14.73 -3.23
C PHE A 159 -3.64 -14.74 -3.95
N LEU A 160 -4.05 -13.58 -4.41
CA LEU A 160 -5.29 -13.36 -5.13
C LEU A 160 -4.99 -12.79 -6.52
N SER A 161 -5.69 -13.33 -7.54
CA SER A 161 -5.76 -12.71 -8.86
C SER A 161 -6.50 -11.36 -8.79
N PRO A 162 -6.51 -10.57 -9.86
CA PRO A 162 -7.32 -9.36 -9.92
C PRO A 162 -8.81 -9.63 -9.66
N GLU A 163 -9.38 -10.67 -10.27
CA GLU A 163 -10.77 -11.07 -10.14
C GLU A 163 -11.08 -11.56 -8.71
N GLU A 164 -10.21 -12.41 -8.16
CA GLU A 164 -10.31 -12.88 -6.78
C GLU A 164 -10.21 -11.75 -5.76
N SER A 165 -9.43 -10.70 -6.07
CA SER A 165 -9.30 -9.51 -5.21
C SER A 165 -10.60 -8.71 -5.17
N VAL A 166 -11.31 -8.63 -6.29
CA VAL A 166 -12.63 -8.01 -6.38
C VAL A 166 -13.68 -8.87 -5.65
N GLU A 167 -13.70 -10.18 -5.89
CA GLU A 167 -14.59 -11.12 -5.23
C GLU A 167 -14.38 -11.15 -3.70
N TYR A 168 -13.13 -11.01 -3.28
CA TYR A 168 -12.78 -10.92 -1.86
C TYR A 168 -13.23 -9.60 -1.24
N GLY A 169 -13.38 -8.53 -2.02
CA GLY A 169 -13.78 -7.20 -1.56
C GLY A 169 -12.61 -6.28 -1.22
N LEU A 170 -11.39 -6.64 -1.63
CA LEU A 170 -10.20 -5.78 -1.46
C LEU A 170 -10.14 -4.67 -2.52
N ALA A 171 -10.78 -4.91 -3.66
CA ALA A 171 -10.92 -3.95 -4.74
C ALA A 171 -12.36 -3.92 -5.25
N ASP A 172 -12.72 -2.92 -6.04
CA ASP A 172 -14.08 -2.75 -6.57
C ASP A 172 -14.17 -3.22 -8.02
N SER A 173 -13.09 -3.11 -8.79
CA SER A 173 -13.05 -3.62 -10.17
C SER A 173 -11.64 -3.82 -10.70
N VAL A 174 -11.53 -4.65 -11.74
CA VAL A 174 -10.33 -4.78 -12.57
C VAL A 174 -10.39 -3.72 -13.65
N LEU A 175 -9.31 -2.92 -13.82
CA LEU A 175 -9.26 -1.92 -14.89
C LEU A 175 -9.21 -2.63 -16.23
N ALA A 176 -10.08 -2.23 -17.16
CA ALA A 176 -10.04 -2.74 -18.53
C ALA A 176 -8.70 -2.34 -19.20
N ALA A 177 -8.08 -3.28 -19.90
CA ALA A 177 -6.98 -2.95 -20.81
C ALA A 177 -7.50 -1.98 -21.88
N ARG A 178 -6.78 -0.88 -22.11
CA ARG A 178 -7.04 0.03 -23.23
C ARG A 178 -6.47 -0.51 -24.51
#